data_e24b074537483421e00e563f66d06dd5
#
_entry.id   e24b074537483421e00e563f66d06dd5
#
_cell.length_a   1.000
_cell.length_b   1.000
_cell.length_c   1.000
_cell.angle_alpha   90.00
_cell.angle_beta   90.00
_cell.angle_gamma   90.00
#
_symmetry.space_group_name_H-M   'P 1'
#
loop_
_entity.id
_entity.type
_entity.pdbx_description
1 polymer ?
#
loop_
_entity_poly.entity_id
_entity_poly.type
_entity_poly.pdbx_seq_one_letter_code
_entity_poly.pdbx_strand_id
1 'polypeptide(L)'
;MTISKSSNSVQLSPKDFIDSVLAREPAIAVFDCDGTLWDGDSGYDFMVWSIEEGLVSRNASDWIDSRYRLYRAGEVSELAMCGEMVQIYDGLSEAEIRRAAALFFQARFADKVFPEMRSLVGFLAGRGADLWVVSSTNNWVIEEGVRSFGIPPARVIAARAQVTGGVITSTLLDVPTGEGKAESLVRAGVTAPDVVFGNSIHDAAMLDIARQAYPVNPTAALLEIATKRGWPVFYPEGILPGPA
;
A
#
# COMPACT_ATOMS: atom_id res chain seq x y z
N MET A 1 2.64 -30.13 33.46
CA MET A 1 2.45 -30.36 32.02
C MET A 1 1.87 -29.11 31.41
N THR A 2 2.71 -28.25 30.90
CA THR A 2 2.30 -26.98 30.28
C THR A 2 2.09 -27.24 28.80
N ILE A 3 0.83 -27.26 28.37
CA ILE A 3 0.51 -27.39 26.94
C ILE A 3 0.83 -26.05 26.29
N SER A 4 1.95 -25.97 25.60
CA SER A 4 2.26 -24.89 24.66
C SER A 4 1.26 -25.00 23.52
N LYS A 5 0.24 -24.13 23.51
CA LYS A 5 -0.54 -23.87 22.28
C LYS A 5 0.35 -23.08 21.33
N SER A 6 0.98 -23.75 20.39
CA SER A 6 1.56 -23.09 19.22
C SER A 6 0.39 -22.53 18.43
N SER A 7 0.15 -21.23 18.54
CA SER A 7 -0.77 -20.50 17.66
C SER A 7 -0.09 -20.32 16.31
N ASN A 8 -0.21 -21.29 15.42
CA ASN A 8 0.14 -21.10 14.03
C ASN A 8 -0.93 -20.22 13.40
N SER A 9 -0.52 -19.13 12.73
CA SER A 9 -1.42 -18.39 11.84
C SER A 9 -1.99 -19.36 10.81
N VAL A 10 -3.31 -19.32 10.59
CA VAL A 10 -3.97 -20.18 9.62
C VAL A 10 -3.72 -19.60 8.22
N GLN A 11 -2.91 -20.30 7.41
CA GLN A 11 -2.75 -19.99 6.00
C GLN A 11 -3.99 -20.45 5.24
N LEU A 12 -4.59 -19.54 4.46
CA LEU A 12 -5.79 -19.81 3.66
C LEU A 12 -5.42 -20.16 2.22
N SER A 13 -6.18 -21.09 1.62
CA SER A 13 -6.17 -21.27 0.16
C SER A 13 -6.82 -20.07 -0.52
N PRO A 14 -6.57 -19.80 -1.83
CA PRO A 14 -7.22 -18.70 -2.55
C PRO A 14 -8.74 -18.70 -2.41
N LYS A 15 -9.36 -19.87 -2.54
CA LYS A 15 -10.81 -20.02 -2.40
C LYS A 15 -11.27 -19.73 -0.97
N ASP A 16 -10.62 -20.34 0.05
CA ASP A 16 -11.01 -20.14 1.44
C ASP A 16 -10.78 -18.68 1.88
N PHE A 17 -9.76 -18.03 1.36
CA PHE A 17 -9.51 -16.60 1.59
C PHE A 17 -10.68 -15.76 1.09
N ILE A 18 -11.02 -15.87 -0.19
CA ILE A 18 -12.13 -15.12 -0.79
C ILE A 18 -13.44 -15.43 -0.06
N ASP A 19 -13.77 -16.70 0.14
CA ASP A 19 -14.99 -17.12 0.82
C ASP A 19 -15.07 -16.58 2.27
N SER A 20 -13.94 -16.58 3.00
CA SER A 20 -13.88 -16.05 4.38
C SER A 20 -14.14 -14.55 4.48
N VAL A 21 -13.65 -13.78 3.49
CA VAL A 21 -13.91 -12.33 3.40
C VAL A 21 -15.37 -12.08 3.03
N LEU A 22 -15.88 -12.75 1.99
CA LEU A 22 -17.23 -12.53 1.47
C LEU A 22 -18.33 -12.99 2.43
N ALA A 23 -18.06 -14.00 3.27
CA ALA A 23 -18.98 -14.44 4.32
C ALA A 23 -19.21 -13.40 5.42
N ARG A 24 -18.36 -12.38 5.51
CA ARG A 24 -18.51 -11.27 6.47
C ARG A 24 -19.40 -10.15 5.96
N GLU A 25 -19.78 -10.18 4.68
CA GLU A 25 -20.60 -9.14 4.03
C GLU A 25 -20.10 -7.71 4.33
N PRO A 26 -18.79 -7.42 4.10
CA PRO A 26 -18.21 -6.16 4.54
C PRO A 26 -18.83 -4.98 3.79
N ALA A 27 -19.24 -3.96 4.55
CA ALA A 27 -19.67 -2.69 4.00
C ALA A 27 -18.49 -1.77 3.68
N ILE A 28 -17.39 -1.87 4.44
CA ILE A 28 -16.16 -1.10 4.24
C ILE A 28 -14.96 -2.06 4.17
N ALA A 29 -14.21 -1.98 3.08
CA ALA A 29 -12.97 -2.73 2.89
C ALA A 29 -11.81 -1.77 2.60
N VAL A 30 -10.67 -1.96 3.28
CA VAL A 30 -9.48 -1.13 3.15
C VAL A 30 -8.31 -1.98 2.69
N PHE A 31 -7.56 -1.49 1.72
CA PHE A 31 -6.41 -2.18 1.14
C PHE A 31 -5.16 -1.32 1.22
N ASP A 32 -4.05 -1.91 1.65
CA ASP A 32 -2.74 -1.48 1.22
C ASP A 32 -2.53 -1.88 -0.25
N CYS A 33 -1.47 -1.38 -0.89
CA CYS A 33 -1.22 -1.60 -2.32
C CYS A 33 -0.01 -2.49 -2.60
N ASP A 34 1.19 -1.96 -2.34
CA ASP A 34 2.46 -2.60 -2.66
C ASP A 34 2.67 -3.88 -1.82
N GLY A 35 2.85 -5.03 -2.47
CA GLY A 35 2.88 -6.33 -1.82
C GLY A 35 1.51 -6.88 -1.37
N THR A 36 0.42 -6.09 -1.51
CA THR A 36 -0.95 -6.45 -1.10
C THR A 36 -1.88 -6.61 -2.32
N LEU A 37 -2.03 -5.59 -3.16
CA LEU A 37 -2.82 -5.65 -4.40
C LEU A 37 -2.00 -6.13 -5.60
N TRP A 38 -0.70 -5.85 -5.60
CA TRP A 38 0.27 -6.24 -6.60
C TRP A 38 1.62 -6.56 -5.98
N ASP A 39 2.44 -7.31 -6.71
CA ASP A 39 3.80 -7.63 -6.31
C ASP A 39 4.76 -6.45 -6.52
N GLY A 40 5.70 -6.26 -5.58
CA GLY A 40 6.74 -5.24 -5.66
C GLY A 40 6.40 -3.94 -4.93
N ASP A 41 7.30 -2.95 -5.10
CA ASP A 41 7.25 -1.61 -4.51
C ASP A 41 7.12 -0.57 -5.63
N SER A 42 5.87 -0.16 -5.92
CA SER A 42 5.60 0.78 -7.01
C SER A 42 6.09 2.19 -6.70
N GLY A 43 6.27 2.54 -5.43
CA GLY A 43 6.79 3.84 -5.02
C GLY A 43 8.28 3.97 -5.34
N TYR A 44 9.08 3.02 -4.88
CA TYR A 44 10.51 2.97 -5.17
C TYR A 44 10.78 2.83 -6.67
N ASP A 45 10.11 1.88 -7.32
CA ASP A 45 10.30 1.64 -8.76
C ASP A 45 9.92 2.85 -9.61
N PHE A 46 8.88 3.62 -9.25
CA PHE A 46 8.53 4.87 -9.93
C PHE A 46 9.58 5.96 -9.71
N MET A 47 10.10 6.08 -8.50
CA MET A 47 11.18 7.02 -8.21
C MET A 47 12.40 6.71 -9.10
N VAL A 48 12.86 5.47 -9.14
CA VAL A 48 14.00 5.05 -9.97
C VAL A 48 13.71 5.29 -11.45
N TRP A 49 12.56 4.85 -11.93
CA TRP A 49 12.14 5.04 -13.32
C TRP A 49 12.05 6.52 -13.71
N SER A 50 11.52 7.39 -12.84
CA SER A 50 11.41 8.82 -13.11
C SER A 50 12.78 9.53 -13.17
N ILE A 51 13.76 9.03 -12.43
CA ILE A 51 15.15 9.47 -12.50
C ILE A 51 15.77 9.04 -13.85
N GLU A 52 15.59 7.79 -14.23
CA GLU A 52 16.10 7.21 -15.49
C GLU A 52 15.53 7.93 -16.73
N GLU A 53 14.25 8.28 -16.69
CA GLU A 53 13.57 9.05 -17.75
C GLU A 53 13.91 10.57 -17.72
N GLY A 54 14.71 11.02 -16.75
CA GLY A 54 15.12 12.41 -16.64
C GLY A 54 14.01 13.39 -16.25
N LEU A 55 12.95 12.89 -15.58
CA LEU A 55 11.83 13.73 -15.13
C LEU A 55 12.21 14.61 -13.95
N VAL A 56 13.12 14.15 -13.09
CA VAL A 56 13.61 14.92 -11.95
C VAL A 56 15.00 15.51 -12.23
N SER A 57 15.31 16.64 -11.58
CA SER A 57 16.61 17.26 -11.75
C SER A 57 17.74 16.39 -11.19
N ARG A 58 18.96 16.54 -11.71
CA ARG A 58 20.13 15.83 -11.21
C ARG A 58 20.37 16.08 -9.72
N ASN A 59 20.15 17.30 -9.26
CA ASN A 59 20.29 17.63 -7.83
C ASN A 59 19.29 16.85 -6.97
N ALA A 60 18.04 16.72 -7.41
CA ALA A 60 17.02 15.93 -6.71
C ALA A 60 17.36 14.45 -6.72
N SER A 61 17.85 13.93 -7.85
CA SER A 61 18.32 12.54 -7.98
C SER A 61 19.50 12.24 -7.03
N ASP A 62 20.55 13.05 -7.06
CA ASP A 62 21.73 12.85 -6.18
C ASP A 62 21.35 12.96 -4.69
N TRP A 63 20.41 13.85 -4.36
CA TRP A 63 19.90 14.02 -3.00
C TRP A 63 19.12 12.78 -2.54
N ILE A 64 18.14 12.31 -3.30
CA ILE A 64 17.30 11.17 -2.91
C ILE A 64 18.09 9.87 -2.82
N ASP A 65 19.09 9.65 -3.70
CA ASP A 65 19.99 8.50 -3.63
C ASP A 65 20.78 8.49 -2.32
N SER A 66 21.23 9.67 -1.87
CA SER A 66 21.90 9.82 -0.57
C SER A 66 20.95 9.49 0.58
N ARG A 67 19.71 10.00 0.54
CA ARG A 67 18.69 9.77 1.56
C ARG A 67 18.27 8.30 1.61
N TYR A 68 18.11 7.65 0.46
CA TYR A 68 17.75 6.23 0.39
C TYR A 68 18.84 5.33 0.99
N ARG A 69 20.12 5.66 0.79
CA ARG A 69 21.22 4.93 1.46
C ARG A 69 21.16 5.05 2.97
N LEU A 70 20.86 6.24 3.50
CA LEU A 70 20.68 6.46 4.94
C LEU A 70 19.44 5.73 5.48
N TYR A 71 18.36 5.70 4.72
CA TYR A 71 17.18 4.91 5.04
C TYR A 71 17.51 3.41 5.16
N ARG A 72 18.25 2.86 4.18
CA ARG A 72 18.70 1.46 4.22
C ARG A 72 19.67 1.17 5.38
N ALA A 73 20.36 2.18 5.89
CA ALA A 73 21.20 2.08 7.09
C ALA A 73 20.42 2.25 8.41
N GLY A 74 19.11 2.56 8.35
CA GLY A 74 18.27 2.81 9.52
C GLY A 74 18.44 4.20 10.14
N GLU A 75 19.10 5.12 9.43
CA GLU A 75 19.36 6.49 9.88
C GLU A 75 18.26 7.48 9.46
N VAL A 76 17.43 7.09 8.50
CA VAL A 76 16.24 7.84 8.04
C VAL A 76 15.01 6.98 8.30
N SER A 77 13.97 7.58 8.87
CA SER A 77 12.71 6.87 9.13
C SER A 77 11.92 6.61 7.85
N GLU A 78 11.06 5.58 7.87
CA GLU A 78 10.09 5.31 6.80
C GLU A 78 9.27 6.55 6.45
N LEU A 79 8.72 7.24 7.47
CA LEU A 79 7.93 8.45 7.29
C LEU A 79 8.69 9.54 6.52
N ALA A 80 9.96 9.77 6.88
CA ALA A 80 10.80 10.75 6.19
C ALA A 80 11.08 10.30 4.76
N MET A 81 11.46 9.03 4.55
CA MET A 81 11.79 8.51 3.22
C MET A 81 10.61 8.59 2.25
N CYS A 82 9.41 8.13 2.68
CA CYS A 82 8.21 8.20 1.85
C CYS A 82 7.84 9.65 1.50
N GLY A 83 7.98 10.59 2.44
CA GLY A 83 7.77 12.01 2.17
C GLY A 83 8.77 12.59 1.17
N GLU A 84 10.06 12.28 1.37
CA GLU A 84 11.16 12.74 0.51
C GLU A 84 11.03 12.21 -0.93
N MET A 85 10.55 10.97 -1.10
CA MET A 85 10.25 10.39 -2.42
C MET A 85 9.13 11.13 -3.17
N VAL A 86 8.24 11.84 -2.46
CA VAL A 86 7.24 12.72 -3.08
C VAL A 86 7.84 14.09 -3.37
N GLN A 87 8.70 14.61 -2.49
CA GLN A 87 9.30 15.93 -2.59
C GLN A 87 10.30 16.09 -3.76
N ILE A 88 10.85 14.99 -4.30
CA ILE A 88 11.71 15.06 -5.49
C ILE A 88 11.03 15.67 -6.72
N TYR A 89 9.70 15.70 -6.74
CA TYR A 89 8.89 16.25 -7.82
C TYR A 89 8.55 17.75 -7.61
N ASP A 90 9.11 18.40 -6.59
CA ASP A 90 8.92 19.82 -6.32
C ASP A 90 9.27 20.67 -7.56
N GLY A 91 8.40 21.62 -7.90
CA GLY A 91 8.53 22.49 -9.06
C GLY A 91 8.07 21.87 -10.40
N LEU A 92 7.71 20.59 -10.43
CA LEU A 92 7.25 19.93 -11.65
C LEU A 92 5.73 20.05 -11.84
N SER A 93 5.31 19.93 -13.10
CA SER A 93 3.88 19.90 -13.46
C SER A 93 3.22 18.62 -12.93
N GLU A 94 2.17 18.75 -12.11
CA GLU A 94 1.39 17.60 -11.66
C GLU A 94 0.82 16.80 -12.85
N ALA A 95 0.36 17.48 -13.89
CA ALA A 95 -0.18 16.80 -15.07
C ALA A 95 0.87 15.93 -15.80
N GLU A 96 2.14 16.36 -15.77
CA GLU A 96 3.23 15.55 -16.35
C GLU A 96 3.54 14.34 -15.49
N ILE A 97 3.61 14.50 -14.16
CA ILE A 97 3.84 13.38 -13.25
C ILE A 97 2.68 12.36 -13.29
N ARG A 98 1.42 12.82 -13.39
CA ARG A 98 0.28 11.92 -13.58
C ARG A 98 0.38 11.13 -14.88
N ARG A 99 0.76 11.75 -16.00
CA ARG A 99 1.00 11.01 -17.25
C ARG A 99 2.13 10.01 -17.14
N ALA A 100 3.22 10.41 -16.48
CA ALA A 100 4.37 9.54 -16.22
C ALA A 100 3.97 8.34 -15.34
N ALA A 101 3.21 8.55 -14.27
CA ALA A 101 2.71 7.50 -13.40
C ALA A 101 1.80 6.50 -14.16
N ALA A 102 0.93 6.99 -15.06
CA ALA A 102 0.10 6.13 -15.89
C ALA A 102 0.93 5.25 -16.83
N LEU A 103 1.93 5.83 -17.52
CA LEU A 103 2.82 5.07 -18.41
C LEU A 103 3.65 4.05 -17.62
N PHE A 104 4.21 4.47 -16.49
CA PHE A 104 4.98 3.60 -15.62
C PHE A 104 4.15 2.41 -15.12
N PHE A 105 2.98 2.67 -14.54
CA PHE A 105 2.16 1.61 -13.96
C PHE A 105 1.74 0.59 -15.03
N GLN A 106 1.30 1.08 -16.19
CA GLN A 106 0.92 0.21 -17.32
C GLN A 106 2.10 -0.64 -17.81
N ALA A 107 3.31 -0.08 -17.86
CA ALA A 107 4.49 -0.77 -18.39
C ALA A 107 5.16 -1.72 -17.39
N ARG A 108 5.04 -1.47 -16.09
CA ARG A 108 5.85 -2.15 -15.07
C ARG A 108 5.05 -2.90 -14.01
N PHE A 109 3.76 -2.56 -13.81
CA PHE A 109 2.95 -3.09 -12.71
C PHE A 109 1.62 -3.70 -13.12
N ALA A 110 1.09 -3.42 -14.32
CA ALA A 110 -0.21 -3.96 -14.74
C ALA A 110 -0.28 -5.48 -14.65
N ASP A 111 0.81 -6.17 -15.00
CA ASP A 111 0.92 -7.64 -14.99
C ASP A 111 1.30 -8.20 -13.59
N LYS A 112 1.68 -7.33 -12.64
CA LYS A 112 2.03 -7.73 -11.27
C LYS A 112 0.83 -7.76 -10.32
N VAL A 113 -0.35 -7.33 -10.77
CA VAL A 113 -1.59 -7.35 -9.96
C VAL A 113 -1.97 -8.78 -9.65
N PHE A 114 -2.12 -9.11 -8.36
CA PHE A 114 -2.51 -10.43 -7.91
C PHE A 114 -3.93 -10.78 -8.40
N PRO A 115 -4.11 -11.88 -9.15
CA PRO A 115 -5.41 -12.27 -9.71
C PRO A 115 -6.50 -12.46 -8.65
N GLU A 116 -6.13 -12.99 -7.48
CA GLU A 116 -7.05 -13.24 -6.38
C GLU A 116 -7.53 -11.92 -5.77
N MET A 117 -6.62 -10.94 -5.61
CA MET A 117 -6.97 -9.62 -5.10
C MET A 117 -7.84 -8.86 -6.12
N ARG A 118 -7.55 -8.98 -7.42
CA ARG A 118 -8.42 -8.44 -8.47
C ARG A 118 -9.83 -9.02 -8.39
N SER A 119 -9.94 -10.33 -8.21
CA SER A 119 -11.22 -11.03 -8.10
C SER A 119 -11.96 -10.61 -6.83
N LEU A 120 -11.28 -10.55 -5.68
CA LEU A 120 -11.85 -10.14 -4.40
C LEU A 120 -12.40 -8.71 -4.47
N VAL A 121 -11.61 -7.75 -4.98
CA VAL A 121 -12.05 -6.35 -5.14
C VAL A 121 -13.29 -6.27 -6.03
N GLY A 122 -13.30 -7.02 -7.14
CA GLY A 122 -14.45 -7.10 -8.04
C GLY A 122 -15.71 -7.65 -7.35
N PHE A 123 -15.59 -8.69 -6.53
CA PHE A 123 -16.72 -9.25 -5.76
C PHE A 123 -17.24 -8.26 -4.70
N LEU A 124 -16.35 -7.57 -3.99
CA LEU A 124 -16.72 -6.58 -2.98
C LEU A 124 -17.42 -5.37 -3.62
N ALA A 125 -16.87 -4.84 -4.72
CA ALA A 125 -17.49 -3.77 -5.49
C ALA A 125 -18.88 -4.17 -6.01
N GLY A 126 -19.02 -5.39 -6.56
CA GLY A 126 -20.28 -5.92 -7.05
C GLY A 126 -21.35 -6.10 -5.97
N ARG A 127 -20.96 -6.15 -4.69
CA ARG A 127 -21.84 -6.19 -3.52
C ARG A 127 -22.09 -4.82 -2.90
N GLY A 128 -21.50 -3.75 -3.45
CA GLY A 128 -21.70 -2.38 -2.99
C GLY A 128 -20.85 -1.98 -1.78
N ALA A 129 -19.77 -2.71 -1.48
CA ALA A 129 -18.83 -2.32 -0.44
C ALA A 129 -18.12 -0.99 -0.79
N ASP A 130 -17.92 -0.13 0.20
CA ASP A 130 -17.10 1.09 0.09
C ASP A 130 -15.63 0.69 0.19
N LEU A 131 -14.91 0.81 -0.94
CA LEU A 131 -13.53 0.36 -1.08
C LEU A 131 -12.56 1.52 -0.90
N TRP A 132 -11.62 1.38 0.02
CA TRP A 132 -10.60 2.34 0.34
C TRP A 132 -9.21 1.77 0.11
N VAL A 133 -8.29 2.65 -0.21
CA VAL A 133 -6.87 2.33 -0.37
C VAL A 133 -6.04 3.24 0.52
N VAL A 134 -5.05 2.68 1.23
CA VAL A 134 -4.09 3.42 2.05
C VAL A 134 -2.68 2.95 1.73
N SER A 135 -1.83 3.84 1.21
CA SER A 135 -0.47 3.50 0.78
C SER A 135 0.53 4.58 1.17
N SER A 136 1.75 4.17 1.53
CA SER A 136 2.88 5.10 1.75
C SER A 136 3.49 5.61 0.43
N THR A 137 3.14 5.02 -0.69
CA THR A 137 3.54 5.44 -2.04
C THR A 137 2.80 6.71 -2.45
N ASN A 138 3.37 7.47 -3.38
CA ASN A 138 2.78 8.70 -3.89
C ASN A 138 1.40 8.47 -4.55
N ASN A 139 0.51 9.45 -4.37
CA ASN A 139 -0.87 9.32 -4.83
C ASN A 139 -1.01 9.19 -6.35
N TRP A 140 -0.09 9.70 -7.14
CA TRP A 140 -0.18 9.65 -8.61
C TRP A 140 -0.07 8.21 -9.12
N VAL A 141 0.87 7.41 -8.58
CA VAL A 141 1.03 6.00 -8.92
C VAL A 141 -0.12 5.17 -8.38
N ILE A 142 -0.51 5.39 -7.12
CA ILE A 142 -1.57 4.60 -6.49
C ILE A 142 -2.92 4.82 -7.17
N GLU A 143 -3.29 6.08 -7.48
CA GLU A 143 -4.53 6.41 -8.18
C GLU A 143 -4.61 5.74 -9.57
N GLU A 144 -3.48 5.65 -10.29
CA GLU A 144 -3.41 4.90 -11.55
C GLU A 144 -3.54 3.39 -11.34
N GLY A 145 -2.83 2.84 -10.37
CA GLY A 145 -2.85 1.41 -10.06
C GLY A 145 -4.24 0.90 -9.72
N VAL A 146 -4.97 1.64 -8.91
CA VAL A 146 -6.31 1.24 -8.47
C VAL A 146 -7.44 1.66 -9.41
N ARG A 147 -7.14 2.39 -10.48
CA ARG A 147 -8.11 2.77 -11.50
C ARG A 147 -8.80 1.56 -12.12
N SER A 148 -8.04 0.50 -12.41
CA SER A 148 -8.57 -0.74 -12.98
C SER A 148 -9.48 -1.52 -12.04
N PHE A 149 -9.46 -1.20 -10.75
CA PHE A 149 -10.35 -1.75 -9.72
C PHE A 149 -11.63 -0.92 -9.54
N GLY A 150 -11.74 0.23 -10.24
CA GLY A 150 -12.88 1.13 -10.10
C GLY A 150 -12.88 1.96 -8.81
N ILE A 151 -11.76 2.02 -8.09
CA ILE A 151 -11.63 2.82 -6.86
C ILE A 151 -11.34 4.28 -7.25
N PRO A 152 -12.20 5.24 -6.88
CA PRO A 152 -12.02 6.63 -7.27
C PRO A 152 -10.94 7.32 -6.43
N PRO A 153 -10.29 8.40 -6.93
CA PRO A 153 -9.27 9.14 -6.18
C PRO A 153 -9.72 9.63 -4.79
N ALA A 154 -11.02 9.89 -4.60
CA ALA A 154 -11.59 10.27 -3.30
C ALA A 154 -11.54 9.14 -2.23
N ARG A 155 -11.24 7.92 -2.63
CA ARG A 155 -11.05 6.74 -1.76
C ARG A 155 -9.60 6.28 -1.66
N VAL A 156 -8.67 7.12 -2.16
CA VAL A 156 -7.23 6.87 -2.11
C VAL A 156 -6.58 7.81 -1.09
N ILE A 157 -6.04 7.22 -0.04
CA ILE A 157 -5.21 7.87 0.97
C ILE A 157 -3.76 7.44 0.68
N ALA A 158 -2.92 8.37 0.22
CA ALA A 158 -1.56 8.07 -0.22
C ALA A 158 -0.63 9.25 0.09
N ALA A 159 0.69 9.03 0.03
CA ALA A 159 1.65 10.09 0.23
C ALA A 159 1.42 11.21 -0.79
N ARG A 160 1.25 12.44 -0.32
CA ARG A 160 0.77 13.55 -1.14
C ARG A 160 1.45 14.85 -0.81
N ALA A 161 1.89 15.56 -1.85
CA ALA A 161 2.32 16.94 -1.77
C ALA A 161 1.21 17.92 -2.16
N GLN A 162 1.32 19.17 -1.71
CA GLN A 162 0.46 20.25 -2.13
C GLN A 162 0.76 20.60 -3.59
N VAL A 163 -0.32 20.87 -4.35
CA VAL A 163 -0.25 21.37 -5.73
C VAL A 163 -0.82 22.78 -5.78
N THR A 164 -0.07 23.72 -6.33
CA THR A 164 -0.48 25.11 -6.46
C THR A 164 -0.36 25.54 -7.92
N GLY A 165 -1.47 25.94 -8.54
CA GLY A 165 -1.47 26.33 -9.95
C GLY A 165 -1.03 25.23 -10.93
N GLY A 166 -1.23 23.96 -10.57
CA GLY A 166 -0.81 22.80 -11.37
C GLY A 166 0.67 22.42 -11.19
N VAL A 167 1.38 23.06 -10.26
CA VAL A 167 2.78 22.78 -9.92
C VAL A 167 2.85 22.13 -8.55
N ILE A 168 3.58 21.02 -8.46
CA ILE A 168 3.84 20.31 -7.22
C ILE A 168 4.77 21.14 -6.34
N THR A 169 4.50 21.21 -5.04
CA THR A 169 5.35 21.88 -4.06
C THR A 169 5.99 20.90 -3.09
N SER A 170 7.03 21.29 -2.39
CA SER A 170 7.68 20.49 -1.34
C SER A 170 6.85 20.32 -0.06
N THR A 171 5.69 20.98 0.05
CA THR A 171 4.81 20.87 1.22
C THR A 171 4.06 19.55 1.20
N LEU A 172 4.35 18.67 2.15
CA LEU A 172 3.63 17.40 2.33
C LEU A 172 2.28 17.65 2.99
N LEU A 173 1.22 17.05 2.45
CA LEU A 173 -0.14 17.09 3.00
C LEU A 173 -0.45 15.86 3.85
N ASP A 174 0.01 14.70 3.43
CA ASP A 174 -0.11 13.43 4.15
C ASP A 174 1.01 12.48 3.73
N VAL A 175 1.45 11.63 4.66
CA VAL A 175 2.38 10.53 4.42
C VAL A 175 1.91 9.34 5.28
N PRO A 176 0.92 8.56 4.82
CA PRO A 176 0.30 7.51 5.62
C PRO A 176 1.21 6.27 5.69
N THR A 177 2.01 6.18 6.75
CA THR A 177 2.85 5.01 7.05
C THR A 177 2.78 4.68 8.55
N GLY A 178 2.91 3.42 8.94
CA GLY A 178 2.80 2.98 10.31
C GLY A 178 1.47 3.41 10.97
N GLU A 179 1.55 4.05 12.14
CA GLU A 179 0.39 4.62 12.84
C GLU A 179 -0.39 5.62 11.96
N GLY A 180 0.31 6.37 11.11
CA GLY A 180 -0.27 7.35 10.20
C GLY A 180 -1.28 6.74 9.23
N LYS A 181 -1.21 5.44 8.89
CA LYS A 181 -2.23 4.78 8.04
C LYS A 181 -3.58 4.74 8.76
N ALA A 182 -3.60 4.33 10.02
CA ALA A 182 -4.82 4.32 10.83
C ALA A 182 -5.36 5.74 11.09
N GLU A 183 -4.47 6.68 11.43
CA GLU A 183 -4.85 8.07 11.66
C GLU A 183 -5.46 8.73 10.42
N SER A 184 -4.90 8.49 9.23
CA SER A 184 -5.42 9.02 7.96
C SER A 184 -6.80 8.45 7.63
N LEU A 185 -7.04 7.16 7.90
CA LEU A 185 -8.37 6.55 7.78
C LEU A 185 -9.38 7.20 8.72
N VAL A 186 -9.01 7.39 10.00
CA VAL A 186 -9.86 8.05 10.99
C VAL A 186 -10.20 9.48 10.57
N ARG A 187 -9.21 10.24 10.07
CA ARG A 187 -9.46 11.60 9.52
C ARG A 187 -10.41 11.58 8.32
N ALA A 188 -10.40 10.52 7.52
CA ALA A 188 -11.32 10.32 6.39
C ALA A 188 -12.71 9.80 6.82
N GLY A 189 -12.94 9.57 8.13
CA GLY A 189 -14.20 9.07 8.68
C GLY A 189 -14.31 7.55 8.75
N VAL A 190 -13.25 6.81 8.44
CA VAL A 190 -13.20 5.34 8.50
C VAL A 190 -12.55 4.90 9.80
N THR A 191 -13.36 4.69 10.84
CA THR A 191 -12.86 4.40 12.20
C THR A 191 -12.85 2.93 12.59
N ALA A 192 -13.65 2.10 11.93
CA ALA A 192 -13.77 0.67 12.19
C ALA A 192 -14.15 -0.07 10.90
N PRO A 193 -13.23 -0.19 9.93
CA PRO A 193 -13.50 -0.91 8.69
C PRO A 193 -13.80 -2.40 8.98
N ASP A 194 -14.68 -3.00 8.17
CA ASP A 194 -15.06 -4.39 8.38
C ASP A 194 -13.92 -5.34 8.07
N VAL A 195 -13.18 -5.08 6.99
CA VAL A 195 -12.02 -5.86 6.58
C VAL A 195 -10.87 -4.95 6.15
N VAL A 196 -9.64 -5.30 6.54
CA VAL A 196 -8.42 -4.59 6.13
C VAL A 196 -7.38 -5.58 5.66
N PHE A 197 -6.67 -5.21 4.59
CA PHE A 197 -5.62 -6.01 3.95
C PHE A 197 -4.30 -5.23 3.95
N GLY A 198 -3.18 -5.89 4.26
CA GLY A 198 -1.85 -5.29 4.29
C GLY A 198 -0.76 -6.34 4.34
N ASN A 199 0.49 -5.96 4.00
CA ASN A 199 1.59 -6.90 3.86
C ASN A 199 2.76 -6.64 4.82
N SER A 200 2.91 -5.46 5.37
CA SER A 200 4.10 -5.04 6.10
C SER A 200 3.82 -4.62 7.54
N ILE A 201 4.88 -4.47 8.33
CA ILE A 201 4.79 -3.92 9.69
C ILE A 201 4.15 -2.51 9.71
N HIS A 202 4.30 -1.76 8.61
CA HIS A 202 3.74 -0.41 8.47
C HIS A 202 2.21 -0.40 8.29
N ASP A 203 1.60 -1.58 8.12
CA ASP A 203 0.15 -1.77 8.04
C ASP A 203 -0.47 -2.20 9.38
N ALA A 204 0.37 -2.55 10.37
CA ALA A 204 -0.10 -3.16 11.61
C ALA A 204 -1.17 -2.33 12.32
N ALA A 205 -0.97 -1.01 12.42
CA ALA A 205 -1.93 -0.10 13.06
C ALA A 205 -3.26 -0.04 12.28
N MET A 206 -3.21 -0.02 10.95
CA MET A 206 -4.40 -0.06 10.10
C MET A 206 -5.14 -1.41 10.21
N LEU A 207 -4.40 -2.52 10.28
CA LEU A 207 -4.97 -3.85 10.49
C LEU A 207 -5.61 -3.99 11.88
N ASP A 208 -5.03 -3.36 12.92
CA ASP A 208 -5.53 -3.42 14.30
C ASP A 208 -6.88 -2.70 14.51
N ILE A 209 -7.22 -1.69 13.70
CA ILE A 209 -8.52 -1.01 13.80
C ILE A 209 -9.66 -1.73 13.05
N ALA A 210 -9.33 -2.78 12.30
CA ALA A 210 -10.31 -3.56 11.54
C ALA A 210 -11.13 -4.48 12.44
N ARG A 211 -12.38 -4.76 12.07
CA ARG A 211 -13.14 -5.86 12.65
C ARG A 211 -12.51 -7.21 12.33
N GLN A 212 -11.93 -7.33 11.14
CA GLN A 212 -11.13 -8.47 10.72
C GLN A 212 -9.96 -8.02 9.85
N ALA A 213 -8.76 -8.37 10.28
CA ALA A 213 -7.52 -8.18 9.53
C ALA A 213 -7.18 -9.41 8.69
N TYR A 214 -6.65 -9.16 7.49
CA TYR A 214 -6.15 -10.16 6.57
C TYR A 214 -4.75 -9.75 6.06
N PRO A 215 -3.68 -10.16 6.73
CA PRO A 215 -2.34 -10.05 6.17
C PRO A 215 -2.24 -10.84 4.85
N VAL A 216 -1.89 -10.12 3.77
CA VAL A 216 -1.68 -10.66 2.43
C VAL A 216 -0.19 -10.61 2.14
N ASN A 217 0.43 -11.72 1.74
CA ASN A 217 1.87 -11.80 1.47
C ASN A 217 2.72 -11.13 2.58
N PRO A 218 2.47 -11.48 3.87
CA PRO A 218 3.05 -10.73 4.97
C PRO A 218 4.57 -10.86 5.04
N THR A 219 5.26 -9.73 5.29
CA THR A 219 6.66 -9.75 5.71
C THR A 219 6.82 -10.53 7.02
N ALA A 220 8.04 -11.00 7.32
CA ALA A 220 8.31 -11.77 8.54
C ALA A 220 7.84 -11.03 9.81
N ALA A 221 8.07 -9.71 9.89
CA ALA A 221 7.66 -8.89 11.02
C ALA A 221 6.13 -8.81 11.18
N LEU A 222 5.37 -8.68 10.07
CA LEU A 222 3.91 -8.69 10.13
C LEU A 222 3.37 -10.10 10.42
N LEU A 223 4.02 -11.15 9.91
CA LEU A 223 3.63 -12.54 10.18
C LEU A 223 3.71 -12.89 11.67
N GLU A 224 4.73 -12.38 12.36
CA GLU A 224 4.83 -12.54 13.83
C GLU A 224 3.64 -11.87 14.55
N ILE A 225 3.24 -10.66 14.12
CA ILE A 225 2.08 -9.97 14.69
C ILE A 225 0.80 -10.76 14.37
N ALA A 226 0.61 -11.17 13.12
CA ALA A 226 -0.53 -11.95 12.68
C ALA A 226 -0.71 -13.24 13.51
N THR A 227 0.40 -13.94 13.76
CA THR A 227 0.41 -15.14 14.59
C THR A 227 -0.01 -14.84 16.03
N LYS A 228 0.51 -13.77 16.64
CA LYS A 228 0.15 -13.35 18.01
C LYS A 228 -1.32 -12.91 18.11
N ARG A 229 -1.85 -12.28 17.05
CA ARG A 229 -3.24 -11.80 16.98
C ARG A 229 -4.24 -12.86 16.51
N GLY A 230 -3.76 -13.98 15.98
CA GLY A 230 -4.61 -15.03 15.38
C GLY A 230 -5.26 -14.58 14.07
N TRP A 231 -4.64 -13.66 13.34
CA TRP A 231 -5.12 -13.22 12.04
C TRP A 231 -4.87 -14.30 10.99
N PRO A 232 -5.86 -14.63 10.13
CA PRO A 232 -5.64 -15.53 9.01
C PRO A 232 -4.74 -14.84 7.98
N VAL A 233 -3.79 -15.55 7.41
CA VAL A 233 -2.87 -15.04 6.40
C VAL A 233 -3.17 -15.65 5.03
N PHE A 234 -2.88 -14.89 3.99
CA PHE A 234 -3.02 -15.33 2.61
C PHE A 234 -1.76 -15.01 1.81
N TYR A 235 -1.33 -15.97 0.99
CA TYR A 235 -0.25 -15.76 0.01
C TYR A 235 -0.84 -15.93 -1.39
N PRO A 236 -0.75 -14.90 -2.26
CA PRO A 236 -1.16 -14.99 -3.65
C PRO A 236 -0.43 -16.10 -4.40
N GLU A 237 -1.05 -16.65 -5.44
CA GLU A 237 -0.45 -17.72 -6.24
C GLU A 237 0.85 -17.22 -6.91
N GLY A 238 1.89 -18.07 -6.90
CA GLY A 238 3.23 -17.71 -7.40
C GLY A 238 4.13 -17.01 -6.39
N ILE A 239 3.61 -16.58 -5.26
CA ILE A 239 4.42 -16.04 -4.16
C ILE A 239 4.79 -17.18 -3.20
N LEU A 240 6.10 -17.39 -3.03
CA LEU A 240 6.60 -18.31 -2.00
C LEU A 240 6.61 -17.58 -0.65
N PRO A 241 6.08 -18.19 0.43
CA PRO A 241 6.28 -17.65 1.77
C PRO A 241 7.78 -17.45 2.01
N GLY A 242 8.16 -16.25 2.44
CA GLY A 242 9.55 -15.98 2.80
C GLY A 242 10.05 -16.99 3.85
N PRO A 243 11.37 -17.26 3.93
CA PRO A 243 11.91 -18.14 4.96
C PRO A 243 11.49 -17.63 6.34
N ALA A 244 10.99 -18.54 7.15
CA ALA A 244 10.56 -18.29 8.53
C ALA A 244 11.76 -17.91 9.41
#